data_48b0401f29f6d26cabfe63a7e70987e3
#
_entry.id   48b0401f29f6d26cabfe63a7e70987e3
#
_cell.length_a   1.000
_cell.length_b   1.000
_cell.length_c   1.000
_cell.angle_alpha   90.00
_cell.angle_beta   90.00
_cell.angle_gamma   90.00
#
_symmetry.space_group_name_H-M   'P 1'
#
loop_
_entity.id
_entity.type
_entity.pdbx_description
1 polymer ?
#
loop_
_entity_poly.entity_id
_entity_poly.type
_entity_poly.pdbx_seq_one_letter_code
_entity_poly.pdbx_strand_id
1 'polypeptide(L)'
;MFRSRTLTSAPGPDYRRTMTLAARYPVLFAPARWEWGGLDVQFSTELPPDELITNIHVIAFTGDRIVLCRDDRGFWIVPGGTREQSESVHDCIVRELAEEAGARLSGPLHHFGAHLGTSDHPAPYRPWQPHPRKAWLWSTADVELTGPPTNPDDAEQILEVRAFEAEEAIRLSATDGPHMPELLALAVEAHRAR
;
A
#
# COMPACT_ATOMS: atom_id res chain seq x y z
N MET A 1 51.93 11.48 -15.15
CA MET A 1 50.61 12.08 -14.87
C MET A 1 49.61 10.95 -14.64
N PHE A 2 49.50 10.44 -13.39
CA PHE A 2 48.64 9.31 -13.04
C PHE A 2 47.29 9.88 -12.58
N ARG A 3 46.21 9.52 -13.28
CA ARG A 3 44.83 9.82 -12.83
C ARG A 3 44.39 8.73 -11.86
N SER A 4 44.21 9.11 -10.61
CA SER A 4 43.58 8.27 -9.58
C SER A 4 42.10 8.10 -9.90
N ARG A 5 41.67 6.86 -10.16
CA ARG A 5 40.25 6.50 -10.23
C ARG A 5 39.76 6.21 -8.80
N THR A 6 38.96 7.07 -8.25
CA THR A 6 38.20 6.81 -7.03
C THR A 6 37.12 5.79 -7.35
N LEU A 7 37.31 4.55 -6.91
CA LEU A 7 36.27 3.52 -6.89
C LEU A 7 35.37 3.83 -5.71
N THR A 8 34.20 4.38 -5.95
CA THR A 8 33.10 4.39 -4.98
C THR A 8 32.56 2.97 -4.88
N SER A 9 32.98 2.24 -3.85
CA SER A 9 32.40 0.94 -3.54
C SER A 9 30.95 1.14 -3.08
N ALA A 10 30.02 0.34 -3.61
CA ALA A 10 28.69 0.27 -3.09
C ALA A 10 28.73 -0.11 -1.59
N PRO A 11 27.92 0.51 -0.73
CA PRO A 11 27.90 0.16 0.68
C PRO A 11 27.55 -1.32 0.86
N GLY A 12 28.31 -2.02 1.70
CA GLY A 12 28.14 -3.44 1.96
C GLY A 12 26.81 -3.75 2.70
N PRO A 13 26.41 -5.03 2.78
CA PRO A 13 25.12 -5.46 3.36
C PRO A 13 24.91 -5.01 4.82
N ASP A 14 25.95 -4.73 5.57
CA ASP A 14 25.89 -4.30 6.97
C ASP A 14 25.43 -2.82 7.13
N TYR A 15 25.69 -1.97 6.12
CA TYR A 15 25.29 -0.56 6.15
C TYR A 15 23.76 -0.38 6.09
N ARG A 16 23.06 -1.22 5.33
CA ARG A 16 21.58 -1.17 5.26
C ARG A 16 20.90 -1.56 6.56
N ARG A 17 21.54 -2.37 7.38
CA ARG A 17 20.99 -2.88 8.63
C ARG A 17 21.06 -1.86 9.78
N THR A 18 21.89 -0.84 9.68
CA THR A 18 22.07 0.23 10.67
C THR A 18 21.28 1.50 10.37
N MET A 19 20.73 1.66 9.14
CA MET A 19 19.90 2.81 8.79
C MET A 19 18.47 2.64 9.33
N THR A 20 17.88 3.74 9.81
CA THR A 20 16.44 3.77 10.15
C THR A 20 15.57 3.53 8.91
N LEU A 21 14.35 3.06 9.09
CA LEU A 21 13.40 2.91 7.98
C LEU A 21 13.20 4.24 7.23
N ALA A 22 13.05 5.34 7.95
CA ALA A 22 12.89 6.67 7.34
C ALA A 22 14.10 7.10 6.48
N ALA A 23 15.31 6.67 6.84
CA ALA A 23 16.49 6.94 6.01
C ALA A 23 16.58 6.02 4.78
N ARG A 24 15.95 4.84 4.83
CA ARG A 24 15.90 3.88 3.72
C ARG A 24 14.75 4.16 2.74
N TYR A 25 13.67 4.72 3.24
CA TYR A 25 12.41 5.01 2.53
C TYR A 25 12.02 6.49 2.71
N PRO A 26 12.88 7.43 2.26
CA PRO A 26 12.70 8.85 2.58
C PRO A 26 11.43 9.46 1.97
N VAL A 27 10.96 9.00 0.82
CA VAL A 27 9.73 9.49 0.18
C VAL A 27 8.50 9.00 0.94
N LEU A 28 8.49 7.73 1.35
CA LEU A 28 7.38 7.14 2.11
C LEU A 28 7.21 7.82 3.49
N PHE A 29 8.32 8.10 4.18
CA PHE A 29 8.28 8.68 5.53
C PHE A 29 8.24 10.21 5.55
N ALA A 30 8.36 10.89 4.40
CA ALA A 30 8.18 12.33 4.34
C ALA A 30 6.71 12.71 4.57
N PRO A 31 6.42 13.83 5.28
CA PRO A 31 5.10 14.43 5.24
C PRO A 31 4.69 14.72 3.79
N ALA A 32 3.45 14.45 3.45
CA ALA A 32 2.94 14.68 2.10
C ALA A 32 1.52 15.30 2.13
N ARG A 33 1.17 15.96 1.04
CA ARG A 33 -0.19 16.46 0.80
C ARG A 33 -0.86 15.60 -0.26
N TRP A 34 -2.01 15.03 0.07
CA TRP A 34 -2.88 14.35 -0.88
C TRP A 34 -3.99 15.32 -1.30
N GLU A 35 -3.74 16.02 -2.43
CA GLU A 35 -4.62 17.08 -2.91
C GLU A 35 -6.04 16.58 -3.22
N TRP A 36 -6.17 15.37 -3.78
CA TRP A 36 -7.45 14.76 -4.11
C TRP A 36 -8.39 14.59 -2.90
N GLY A 37 -7.84 14.47 -1.71
CA GLY A 37 -8.60 14.25 -0.47
C GLY A 37 -8.50 15.40 0.53
N GLY A 38 -7.81 16.49 0.19
CA GLY A 38 -7.57 17.60 1.12
C GLY A 38 -6.88 17.13 2.42
N LEU A 39 -5.83 16.29 2.30
CA LEU A 39 -5.25 15.56 3.43
C LEU A 39 -3.76 15.86 3.59
N ASP A 40 -3.37 16.29 4.79
CA ASP A 40 -1.97 16.23 5.19
C ASP A 40 -1.71 14.87 5.82
N VAL A 41 -0.77 14.11 5.23
CA VAL A 41 -0.52 12.71 5.59
C VAL A 41 0.93 12.46 5.96
N GLN A 42 1.14 11.46 6.82
CA GLN A 42 2.46 10.95 7.15
C GLN A 42 2.38 9.44 7.41
N PHE A 43 3.33 8.68 6.85
CA PHE A 43 3.45 7.26 7.10
C PHE A 43 4.09 6.99 8.46
N SER A 44 3.56 5.97 9.16
CA SER A 44 4.09 5.42 10.41
C SER A 44 4.03 3.89 10.40
N THR A 45 5.00 3.24 11.03
CA THR A 45 4.93 1.81 11.34
C THR A 45 4.17 1.51 12.64
N GLU A 46 3.86 2.52 13.43
CA GLU A 46 2.92 2.39 14.54
C GLU A 46 1.49 2.28 13.99
N LEU A 47 0.79 1.22 14.39
CA LEU A 47 -0.56 0.98 13.91
C LEU A 47 -1.54 1.94 14.60
N PRO A 48 -2.45 2.57 13.84
CA PRO A 48 -3.48 3.42 14.42
C PRO A 48 -4.51 2.60 15.19
N PRO A 49 -5.23 3.22 16.15
CA PRO A 49 -6.43 2.62 16.72
C PRO A 49 -7.49 2.37 15.65
N ASP A 50 -8.26 1.27 15.82
CA ASP A 50 -9.22 0.78 14.80
C ASP A 50 -10.23 1.85 14.37
N GLU A 51 -10.67 2.69 15.30
CA GLU A 51 -11.64 3.77 15.04
C GLU A 51 -11.15 4.86 14.10
N LEU A 52 -9.82 4.96 13.87
CA LEU A 52 -9.26 5.89 12.88
C LEU A 52 -9.12 5.29 11.49
N ILE A 53 -9.20 3.96 11.36
CA ILE A 53 -8.98 3.27 10.08
C ILE A 53 -10.20 3.45 9.18
N THR A 54 -10.05 4.25 8.13
CA THR A 54 -11.10 4.49 7.13
C THR A 54 -10.87 3.77 5.81
N ASN A 55 -9.62 3.45 5.50
CA ASN A 55 -9.23 2.78 4.28
C ASN A 55 -8.22 1.68 4.60
N ILE A 56 -8.29 0.60 3.87
CA ILE A 56 -7.41 -0.55 4.05
C ILE A 56 -6.95 -1.01 2.69
N HIS A 57 -5.63 -1.23 2.55
CA HIS A 57 -5.03 -1.76 1.34
C HIS A 57 -4.14 -2.95 1.66
N VAL A 58 -4.03 -3.87 0.73
CA VAL A 58 -3.23 -5.07 0.89
C VAL A 58 -2.25 -5.23 -0.27
N ILE A 59 -0.96 -5.35 0.06
CA ILE A 59 0.03 -5.83 -0.89
C ILE A 59 -0.11 -7.36 -0.90
N ALA A 60 -0.83 -7.84 -1.92
CA ALA A 60 -1.23 -9.22 -2.05
C ALA A 60 -0.14 -10.03 -2.78
N PHE A 61 0.30 -11.12 -2.16
CA PHE A 61 1.32 -12.01 -2.72
C PHE A 61 0.69 -13.33 -3.20
N THR A 62 1.06 -13.75 -4.40
CA THR A 62 0.84 -15.11 -4.88
C THR A 62 2.19 -15.77 -5.16
N GLY A 63 2.65 -16.62 -4.24
CA GLY A 63 4.06 -17.02 -4.18
C GLY A 63 4.96 -15.81 -3.94
N ASP A 64 6.01 -15.65 -4.76
CA ASP A 64 6.95 -14.53 -4.68
C ASP A 64 6.52 -13.29 -5.49
N ARG A 65 5.34 -13.33 -6.11
CA ARG A 65 4.84 -12.27 -6.99
C ARG A 65 3.80 -11.41 -6.30
N ILE A 66 3.80 -10.11 -6.64
CA ILE A 66 2.83 -9.13 -6.15
C ILE A 66 1.69 -8.98 -7.15
N VAL A 67 0.47 -9.10 -6.68
CA VAL A 67 -0.75 -8.85 -7.46
C VAL A 67 -1.01 -7.36 -7.51
N LEU A 68 -1.10 -6.82 -8.73
CA LEU A 68 -1.57 -5.45 -8.99
C LEU A 68 -2.79 -5.50 -9.88
N CYS A 69 -3.63 -4.50 -9.70
CA CYS A 69 -4.86 -4.26 -10.44
C CYS A 69 -4.69 -3.02 -11.33
N ARG A 70 -5.10 -3.08 -12.58
CA ARG A 70 -5.06 -1.92 -13.48
C ARG A 70 -6.47 -1.35 -13.60
N ASP A 71 -6.63 -0.12 -13.14
CA ASP A 71 -7.90 0.60 -13.21
C ASP A 71 -8.21 1.12 -14.63
N ASP A 72 -9.38 1.71 -14.81
CA ASP A 72 -9.84 2.27 -16.09
C ASP A 72 -9.08 3.55 -16.49
N ARG A 73 -8.37 4.20 -15.54
CA ARG A 73 -7.45 5.33 -15.80
C ARG A 73 -6.08 4.85 -16.26
N GLY A 74 -5.79 3.56 -16.16
CA GLY A 74 -4.54 2.92 -16.54
C GLY A 74 -3.49 2.87 -15.44
N PHE A 75 -3.84 3.16 -14.20
CA PHE A 75 -2.93 3.05 -13.04
C PHE A 75 -2.83 1.61 -12.56
N TRP A 76 -1.63 1.23 -12.13
CA TRP A 76 -1.40 -0.02 -11.44
C TRP A 76 -1.46 0.21 -9.94
N ILE A 77 -2.53 -0.26 -9.33
CA ILE A 77 -2.86 -0.08 -7.91
C ILE A 77 -2.78 -1.41 -7.16
N VAL A 78 -2.71 -1.35 -5.84
CA VAL A 78 -2.88 -2.51 -4.96
C VAL A 78 -4.34 -2.63 -4.53
N PRO A 79 -4.88 -3.84 -4.34
CA PRO A 79 -6.24 -4.01 -3.87
C PRO A 79 -6.50 -3.33 -2.53
N GLY A 80 -7.65 -2.69 -2.42
CA GLY A 80 -8.08 -2.06 -1.19
C GLY A 80 -9.01 -0.88 -1.40
N GLY A 81 -9.68 -0.46 -0.35
CA GLY A 81 -10.64 0.61 -0.47
C GLY A 81 -11.16 1.15 0.86
N THR A 82 -12.30 1.78 0.78
CA THR A 82 -12.96 2.42 1.91
C THR A 82 -13.73 1.41 2.75
N ARG A 83 -13.44 1.41 4.05
CA ARG A 83 -14.16 0.61 5.03
C ARG A 83 -15.62 1.03 5.13
N GLU A 84 -16.53 0.10 5.03
CA GLU A 84 -17.96 0.33 5.16
C GLU A 84 -18.40 0.49 6.64
N GLN A 85 -19.62 0.94 6.85
CA GLN A 85 -20.17 1.11 8.20
C GLN A 85 -20.23 -0.23 8.94
N SER A 86 -19.59 -0.30 10.11
CA SER A 86 -19.51 -1.50 10.96
C SER A 86 -18.73 -2.69 10.36
N GLU A 87 -18.05 -2.49 9.23
CA GLU A 87 -17.20 -3.50 8.62
C GLU A 87 -15.91 -3.66 9.43
N SER A 88 -15.46 -4.89 9.65
CA SER A 88 -14.13 -5.13 10.23
C SER A 88 -13.03 -4.88 9.22
N VAL A 89 -11.78 -4.66 9.70
CA VAL A 89 -10.60 -4.57 8.83
C VAL A 89 -10.45 -5.82 7.96
N HIS A 90 -10.67 -7.00 8.56
CA HIS A 90 -10.57 -8.27 7.85
C HIS A 90 -11.62 -8.41 6.75
N ASP A 91 -12.89 -8.09 7.06
CA ASP A 91 -13.99 -8.23 6.09
C ASP A 91 -13.84 -7.25 4.92
N CYS A 92 -13.38 -6.02 5.20
CA CYS A 92 -13.06 -5.05 4.16
C CYS A 92 -12.01 -5.59 3.19
N ILE A 93 -10.89 -6.14 3.68
CA ILE A 93 -9.86 -6.73 2.80
C ILE A 93 -10.41 -7.92 2.02
N VAL A 94 -11.23 -8.79 2.62
CA VAL A 94 -11.84 -9.93 1.92
C VAL A 94 -12.74 -9.46 0.79
N ARG A 95 -13.55 -8.43 1.03
CA ARG A 95 -14.41 -7.82 0.02
C ARG A 95 -13.60 -7.19 -1.11
N GLU A 96 -12.65 -6.30 -0.78
CA GLU A 96 -11.82 -5.61 -1.77
C GLU A 96 -10.97 -6.58 -2.63
N LEU A 97 -10.42 -7.65 -2.03
CA LEU A 97 -9.72 -8.69 -2.79
C LEU A 97 -10.62 -9.38 -3.81
N ALA A 98 -11.88 -9.66 -3.47
CA ALA A 98 -12.83 -10.26 -4.40
C ALA A 98 -13.26 -9.26 -5.49
N GLU A 99 -13.51 -8.02 -5.11
CA GLU A 99 -14.01 -6.96 -5.99
C GLU A 99 -12.95 -6.50 -6.99
N GLU A 100 -11.72 -6.29 -6.56
CA GLU A 100 -10.67 -5.69 -7.40
C GLU A 100 -9.66 -6.69 -7.94
N ALA A 101 -9.37 -7.78 -7.20
CA ALA A 101 -8.35 -8.73 -7.60
C ALA A 101 -8.88 -10.09 -8.03
N GLY A 102 -10.17 -10.38 -7.81
CA GLY A 102 -10.72 -11.74 -8.01
C GLY A 102 -9.95 -12.77 -7.20
N ALA A 103 -9.57 -12.41 -5.97
CA ALA A 103 -8.69 -13.18 -5.11
C ALA A 103 -9.33 -13.47 -3.75
N ARG A 104 -8.77 -14.46 -3.05
CA ARG A 104 -9.10 -14.75 -1.65
C ARG A 104 -7.84 -14.85 -0.81
N LEU A 105 -7.93 -14.56 0.48
CA LEU A 105 -6.84 -14.79 1.41
C LEU A 105 -6.50 -16.29 1.46
N SER A 106 -5.22 -16.61 1.41
CA SER A 106 -4.67 -17.94 1.63
C SER A 106 -3.79 -18.05 2.88
N GLY A 107 -3.62 -16.92 3.59
CA GLY A 107 -2.87 -16.81 4.83
C GLY A 107 -3.35 -15.64 5.68
N PRO A 108 -2.71 -15.40 6.85
CA PRO A 108 -3.08 -14.30 7.74
C PRO A 108 -2.72 -12.94 7.15
N LEU A 109 -3.46 -11.91 7.58
CA LEU A 109 -3.11 -10.52 7.34
C LEU A 109 -2.00 -10.06 8.28
N HIS A 110 -1.05 -9.30 7.74
CA HIS A 110 0.03 -8.70 8.52
C HIS A 110 0.08 -7.20 8.24
N HIS A 111 -0.34 -6.42 9.21
CA HIS A 111 -0.29 -4.96 9.13
C HIS A 111 1.15 -4.49 9.38
N PHE A 112 1.68 -3.60 8.52
CA PHE A 112 3.06 -3.14 8.63
C PHE A 112 3.20 -1.62 8.77
N GLY A 113 2.10 -0.88 8.68
CA GLY A 113 2.07 0.55 8.87
C GLY A 113 0.78 1.20 8.37
N ALA A 114 0.70 2.50 8.52
CA ALA A 114 -0.43 3.30 8.06
C ALA A 114 0.01 4.72 7.66
N HIS A 115 -0.69 5.33 6.71
CA HIS A 115 -0.69 6.78 6.57
C HIS A 115 -1.71 7.37 7.54
N LEU A 116 -1.25 8.24 8.43
CA LEU A 116 -2.08 9.04 9.30
C LEU A 116 -2.39 10.35 8.61
N GLY A 117 -3.66 10.67 8.43
CA GLY A 117 -4.11 11.84 7.72
C GLY A 117 -4.92 12.79 8.59
N THR A 118 -4.80 14.09 8.30
CA THR A 118 -5.67 15.13 8.84
C THR A 118 -6.34 15.86 7.67
N SER A 119 -7.66 15.85 7.63
CA SER A 119 -8.45 16.47 6.58
C SER A 119 -8.72 17.93 6.87
N ASP A 120 -8.63 18.79 5.84
CA ASP A 120 -9.08 20.19 5.88
C ASP A 120 -10.54 20.37 5.40
N HIS A 121 -11.20 19.30 4.98
CA HIS A 121 -12.62 19.36 4.66
C HIS A 121 -13.46 19.66 5.92
N PRO A 122 -14.61 20.38 5.79
CA PRO A 122 -15.44 20.77 6.92
C PRO A 122 -16.22 19.60 7.54
N ALA A 123 -16.29 18.44 6.86
CA ALA A 123 -17.04 17.26 7.28
C ALA A 123 -16.36 15.96 6.85
N PRO A 124 -16.68 14.81 7.49
CA PRO A 124 -16.14 13.52 7.07
C PRO A 124 -16.67 13.11 5.68
N TYR A 125 -15.89 12.30 4.96
CA TYR A 125 -16.28 11.75 3.65
C TYR A 125 -17.56 10.89 3.72
N ARG A 126 -17.69 10.10 4.78
CA ARG A 126 -18.92 9.37 5.11
C ARG A 126 -19.37 9.77 6.51
N PRO A 127 -20.69 9.86 6.81
CA PRO A 127 -21.17 10.37 8.12
C PRO A 127 -20.67 9.61 9.34
N TRP A 128 -20.30 8.34 9.17
CA TRP A 128 -19.80 7.47 10.24
C TRP A 128 -18.29 7.44 10.39
N GLN A 129 -17.54 8.07 9.44
CA GLN A 129 -16.07 8.06 9.50
C GLN A 129 -15.53 9.10 10.49
N PRO A 130 -14.39 8.82 11.13
CA PRO A 130 -13.71 9.77 11.99
C PRO A 130 -13.27 11.02 11.22
N HIS A 131 -13.28 12.17 11.89
CA HIS A 131 -12.93 13.46 11.33
C HIS A 131 -12.38 14.39 12.42
N PRO A 132 -11.39 15.23 12.15
CA PRO A 132 -10.64 15.37 10.89
C PRO A 132 -9.54 14.32 10.70
N ARG A 133 -9.21 13.55 11.73
CA ARG A 133 -8.14 12.55 11.70
C ARG A 133 -8.66 11.22 11.21
N LYS A 134 -7.87 10.57 10.33
CA LYS A 134 -8.16 9.25 9.78
C LYS A 134 -6.89 8.53 9.35
N ALA A 135 -7.00 7.24 9.03
CA ALA A 135 -5.87 6.41 8.67
C ALA A 135 -6.16 5.52 7.47
N TRP A 136 -5.14 5.32 6.64
CA TRP A 136 -5.04 4.31 5.59
C TRP A 136 -4.13 3.20 6.07
N LEU A 137 -4.69 2.04 6.40
CA LEU A 137 -3.94 0.88 6.88
C LEU A 137 -3.32 0.11 5.71
N TRP A 138 -2.06 -0.28 5.86
CA TRP A 138 -1.31 -1.07 4.89
C TRP A 138 -0.99 -2.45 5.45
N SER A 139 -1.31 -3.48 4.67
CA SER A 139 -1.15 -4.86 5.06
C SER A 139 -0.44 -5.66 3.98
N THR A 140 0.11 -6.79 4.34
CA THR A 140 0.55 -7.82 3.40
C THR A 140 -0.21 -9.11 3.67
N ALA A 141 -0.50 -9.88 2.64
CA ALA A 141 -1.12 -11.20 2.75
C ALA A 141 -0.73 -12.11 1.59
N ASP A 142 -0.74 -13.41 1.85
CA ASP A 142 -0.74 -14.41 0.79
C ASP A 142 -2.17 -14.59 0.27
N VAL A 143 -2.31 -14.64 -1.06
CA VAL A 143 -3.61 -14.76 -1.73
C VAL A 143 -3.58 -15.84 -2.82
N GLU A 144 -4.76 -16.33 -3.15
CA GLU A 144 -5.02 -17.17 -4.30
C GLU A 144 -5.95 -16.42 -5.26
N LEU A 145 -5.53 -16.30 -6.53
CA LEU A 145 -6.40 -15.78 -7.59
C LEU A 145 -7.45 -16.85 -7.93
N THR A 146 -8.72 -16.49 -7.81
CA THR A 146 -9.84 -17.44 -7.96
C THR A 146 -10.67 -17.21 -9.22
N GLY A 147 -10.54 -16.04 -9.83
CA GLY A 147 -11.30 -15.68 -11.03
C GLY A 147 -11.07 -14.22 -11.43
N PRO A 148 -11.91 -13.66 -12.30
CA PRO A 148 -11.90 -12.24 -12.60
C PRO A 148 -12.37 -11.42 -11.39
N PRO A 149 -12.02 -10.11 -11.29
CA PRO A 149 -12.60 -9.20 -10.32
C PRO A 149 -14.11 -9.09 -10.52
N THR A 150 -14.86 -8.88 -9.44
CA THR A 150 -16.34 -8.78 -9.54
C THR A 150 -16.80 -7.41 -10.00
N ASN A 151 -15.96 -6.39 -9.87
CA ASN A 151 -16.19 -5.02 -10.39
C ASN A 151 -17.63 -4.51 -10.12
N PRO A 152 -18.04 -4.27 -8.86
CA PRO A 152 -19.35 -3.69 -8.59
C PRO A 152 -19.53 -2.36 -9.35
N ASP A 153 -20.77 -2.07 -9.80
CA ASP A 153 -21.07 -0.89 -10.63
C ASP A 153 -20.76 0.44 -9.93
N ASP A 154 -20.75 0.45 -8.60
CA ASP A 154 -20.48 1.63 -7.75
C ASP A 154 -19.04 1.71 -7.22
N ALA A 155 -18.18 0.78 -7.64
CA ALA A 155 -16.78 0.70 -7.26
C ALA A 155 -15.83 1.10 -8.39
N GLU A 156 -14.53 1.18 -8.08
CA GLU A 156 -13.47 1.39 -9.06
C GLU A 156 -13.44 0.20 -10.05
N GLN A 157 -13.40 0.51 -11.34
CA GLN A 157 -13.44 -0.53 -12.37
C GLN A 157 -12.05 -1.05 -12.69
N ILE A 158 -11.81 -2.32 -12.46
CA ILE A 158 -10.54 -3.00 -12.73
C ILE A 158 -10.60 -3.68 -14.10
N LEU A 159 -9.68 -3.29 -14.98
CA LEU A 159 -9.59 -3.81 -16.35
C LEU A 159 -8.64 -5.01 -16.50
N GLU A 160 -7.65 -5.11 -15.60
CA GLU A 160 -6.64 -6.16 -15.65
C GLU A 160 -6.11 -6.47 -14.25
N VAL A 161 -5.93 -7.74 -13.94
CA VAL A 161 -5.27 -8.22 -12.72
C VAL A 161 -4.07 -9.07 -13.11
N ARG A 162 -2.89 -8.76 -12.56
CA ARG A 162 -1.65 -9.51 -12.85
C ARG A 162 -0.75 -9.64 -11.64
N ALA A 163 -0.05 -10.78 -11.59
CA ALA A 163 1.02 -11.02 -10.65
C ALA A 163 2.37 -10.72 -11.30
N PHE A 164 3.13 -9.79 -10.72
CA PHE A 164 4.42 -9.31 -11.20
C PHE A 164 5.55 -9.73 -10.28
N GLU A 165 6.75 -9.87 -10.83
CA GLU A 165 7.96 -9.91 -10.02
C GLU A 165 8.08 -8.63 -9.18
N ALA A 166 8.65 -8.73 -7.98
CA ALA A 166 8.66 -7.61 -7.03
C ALA A 166 9.25 -6.31 -7.61
N GLU A 167 10.35 -6.39 -8.37
CA GLU A 167 10.98 -5.20 -8.98
C GLU A 167 10.06 -4.54 -10.01
N GLU A 168 9.33 -5.33 -10.80
CA GLU A 168 8.39 -4.81 -11.79
C GLU A 168 7.16 -4.19 -11.11
N ALA A 169 6.60 -4.84 -10.10
CA ALA A 169 5.48 -4.31 -9.32
C ALA A 169 5.84 -2.97 -8.66
N ILE A 170 7.01 -2.88 -8.02
CA ILE A 170 7.53 -1.65 -7.42
C ILE A 170 7.63 -0.53 -8.47
N ARG A 171 8.14 -0.82 -9.66
CA ARG A 171 8.25 0.18 -10.73
C ARG A 171 6.87 0.63 -11.23
N LEU A 172 5.94 -0.30 -11.43
CA LEU A 172 4.59 -0.01 -11.92
C LEU A 172 3.76 0.77 -10.92
N SER A 173 3.92 0.53 -9.61
CA SER A 173 3.18 1.23 -8.56
C SER A 173 3.43 2.74 -8.51
N ALA A 174 4.51 3.23 -9.13
CA ALA A 174 4.77 4.66 -9.26
C ALA A 174 3.66 5.43 -9.99
N THR A 175 2.80 4.75 -10.75
CA THR A 175 1.63 5.36 -11.41
C THR A 175 0.56 5.82 -10.41
N ASP A 176 0.47 5.16 -9.25
CA ASP A 176 -0.49 5.45 -8.18
C ASP A 176 0.00 6.54 -7.20
N GLY A 177 1.30 6.82 -7.20
CA GLY A 177 1.86 7.91 -6.40
C GLY A 177 3.36 7.73 -6.09
N PRO A 178 4.06 8.82 -5.77
CA PRO A 178 5.52 8.81 -5.61
C PRO A 178 6.00 7.98 -4.39
N HIS A 179 5.16 7.76 -3.39
CA HIS A 179 5.48 6.97 -2.19
C HIS A 179 5.27 5.47 -2.39
N MET A 180 4.47 5.06 -3.38
CA MET A 180 4.10 3.66 -3.60
C MET A 180 5.28 2.72 -3.88
N PRO A 181 6.31 3.10 -4.66
CA PRO A 181 7.48 2.25 -4.84
C PRO A 181 8.20 1.90 -3.53
N GLU A 182 8.36 2.87 -2.64
CA GLU A 182 9.00 2.65 -1.34
C GLU A 182 8.08 1.86 -0.39
N LEU A 183 6.78 2.08 -0.44
CA LEU A 183 5.78 1.32 0.30
C LEU A 183 5.81 -0.17 -0.09
N LEU A 184 5.80 -0.47 -1.40
CA LEU A 184 5.88 -1.85 -1.88
C LEU A 184 7.24 -2.50 -1.52
N ALA A 185 8.34 -1.76 -1.60
CA ALA A 185 9.64 -2.26 -1.20
C ALA A 185 9.68 -2.61 0.30
N LEU A 186 9.12 -1.77 1.15
CA LEU A 186 8.97 -2.05 2.59
C LEU A 186 8.06 -3.27 2.83
N ALA A 187 6.95 -3.39 2.10
CA ALA A 187 6.05 -4.52 2.18
C ALA A 187 6.72 -5.85 1.80
N VAL A 188 7.57 -5.86 0.75
CA VAL A 188 8.37 -7.03 0.36
C VAL A 188 9.33 -7.44 1.48
N GLU A 189 9.98 -6.50 2.15
CA GLU A 189 10.84 -6.81 3.30
C GLU A 189 10.02 -7.38 4.47
N ALA A 190 8.89 -6.76 4.80
CA ALA A 190 8.00 -7.23 5.85
C ALA A 190 7.44 -8.63 5.54
N HIS A 191 7.12 -8.91 4.29
CA HIS A 191 6.64 -10.23 3.85
C HIS A 191 7.72 -11.31 3.97
N ARG A 192 8.95 -11.03 3.57
CA ARG A 192 10.09 -11.97 3.64
C ARG A 192 10.62 -12.23 5.05
N ALA A 193 10.27 -11.37 6.01
CA ALA A 193 10.72 -11.49 7.40
C ALA A 193 9.83 -12.40 8.28
N ARG A 194 8.79 -13.02 7.72
CA ARG A 194 7.82 -13.87 8.42
C ARG A 194 8.32 -15.29 8.65
#